data_934da2e84d5d6c18cb3076e6bba591b8
#
_entry.id   934da2e84d5d6c18cb3076e6bba591b8
#
_cell.length_a   1.000
_cell.length_b   1.000
_cell.length_c   1.000
_cell.angle_alpha   90.00
_cell.angle_beta   90.00
_cell.angle_gamma   90.00
#
_symmetry.space_group_name_H-M   'P 1'
#
loop_
_entity.id
_entity.type
_entity.pdbx_description
1 polymer ?
#
loop_
_entity_poly.entity_id
_entity_poly.type
_entity_poly.pdbx_seq_one_letter_code
_entity_poly.pdbx_strand_id
1 'polypeptide(L)'
;GILMAKKVLMLAGDFTEDYETMVPFQAMEMLGYQVDVVCPDKKAGDIIRTAIHDFEGEQTYSEKRGHNFALTADFDAVNTADYAGLFITGGRSPEYLRLTPRVIEIVQEFFAANKPVAAICHGPQILTAANVLKGKKATAYPAVGPDITLAGGEYVAVDASEAVVDGNLVTAPAWPGDSAITREFIKLMGAKWEL
;
A
#
# COMPACT_ATOMS: atom_id res chain seq x y z
N GLY A 1 10.64 0.34 -30.89
CA GLY A 1 9.78 -0.69 -30.30
C GLY A 1 8.68 -0.10 -29.45
N ILE A 2 7.60 -0.83 -29.24
CA ILE A 2 6.52 -0.42 -28.33
C ILE A 2 7.03 -0.61 -26.90
N LEU A 3 7.08 0.47 -26.12
CA LEU A 3 7.37 0.37 -24.70
C LEU A 3 6.13 -0.17 -23.99
N MET A 4 6.28 -1.31 -23.33
CA MET A 4 5.24 -1.84 -22.44
C MET A 4 5.14 -0.96 -21.21
N ALA A 5 3.92 -0.62 -20.79
CA ALA A 5 3.70 0.08 -19.54
C ALA A 5 4.21 -0.78 -18.38
N LYS A 6 4.93 -0.17 -17.44
CA LYS A 6 5.29 -0.86 -16.20
C LYS A 6 4.04 -1.13 -15.39
N LYS A 7 3.99 -2.28 -14.76
CA LYS A 7 2.85 -2.68 -13.93
C LYS A 7 3.17 -2.52 -12.45
N VAL A 8 2.19 -2.02 -11.73
CA VAL A 8 2.19 -1.93 -10.27
C VAL A 8 1.05 -2.78 -9.73
N LEU A 9 1.32 -3.56 -8.72
CA LEU A 9 0.30 -4.31 -7.99
C LEU A 9 -0.16 -3.50 -6.79
N MET A 10 -1.47 -3.30 -6.65
CA MET A 10 -2.06 -2.63 -5.49
C MET A 10 -3.00 -3.59 -4.77
N LEU A 11 -2.79 -3.75 -3.46
CA LEU A 11 -3.67 -4.54 -2.60
C LEU A 11 -4.66 -3.62 -1.90
N ALA A 12 -5.94 -3.90 -2.07
CA ALA A 12 -7.02 -3.17 -1.42
C ALA A 12 -8.21 -4.10 -1.21
N GLY A 13 -9.05 -3.78 -0.24
CA GLY A 13 -10.26 -4.54 0.03
C GLY A 13 -11.33 -3.64 0.62
N ASP A 14 -12.48 -4.21 0.97
CA ASP A 14 -13.55 -3.44 1.58
C ASP A 14 -13.05 -2.65 2.79
N PHE A 15 -13.48 -1.40 2.86
CA PHE A 15 -13.11 -0.41 3.87
C PHE A 15 -11.64 -0.02 3.88
N THR A 16 -10.95 -0.21 2.73
CA THR A 16 -9.69 0.49 2.46
C THR A 16 -9.92 2.01 2.53
N GLU A 17 -8.92 2.77 2.95
CA GLU A 17 -9.05 4.23 3.00
C GLU A 17 -9.18 4.81 1.58
N ASP A 18 -10.17 5.66 1.36
CA ASP A 18 -10.54 6.19 0.04
C ASP A 18 -9.38 6.92 -0.64
N TYR A 19 -8.78 7.89 0.04
CA TYR A 19 -7.63 8.64 -0.52
C TYR A 19 -6.40 7.76 -0.72
N GLU A 20 -6.11 6.86 0.21
CA GLU A 20 -4.92 6.00 0.13
C GLU A 20 -5.01 4.98 -1.00
N THR A 21 -6.19 4.77 -1.54
CA THR A 21 -6.43 3.93 -2.71
C THR A 21 -6.47 4.77 -3.98
N MET A 22 -7.35 5.76 -4.03
CA MET A 22 -7.64 6.52 -5.24
C MET A 22 -6.50 7.45 -5.65
N VAL A 23 -5.89 8.17 -4.70
CA VAL A 23 -4.85 9.16 -5.04
C VAL A 23 -3.60 8.49 -5.63
N PRO A 24 -3.00 7.48 -4.97
CA PRO A 24 -1.87 6.77 -5.59
C PRO A 24 -2.23 6.08 -6.91
N PHE A 25 -3.43 5.48 -6.98
CA PHE A 25 -3.91 4.83 -8.19
C PHE A 25 -3.91 5.79 -9.38
N GLN A 26 -4.57 6.93 -9.25
CA GLN A 26 -4.67 7.91 -10.34
C GLN A 26 -3.34 8.61 -10.63
N ALA A 27 -2.54 8.88 -9.61
CA ALA A 27 -1.22 9.48 -9.80
C ALA A 27 -0.30 8.57 -10.62
N MET A 28 -0.31 7.26 -10.35
CA MET A 28 0.51 6.31 -11.10
C MET A 28 -0.04 6.10 -12.52
N GLU A 29 -1.36 6.04 -12.70
CA GLU A 29 -1.95 5.98 -14.03
C GLU A 29 -1.61 7.22 -14.87
N MET A 30 -1.64 8.40 -14.27
CA MET A 30 -1.25 9.65 -14.93
C MET A 30 0.18 9.58 -15.47
N LEU A 31 1.06 8.88 -14.77
CA LEU A 31 2.45 8.69 -15.20
C LEU A 31 2.65 7.53 -16.18
N GLY A 32 1.59 6.84 -16.57
CA GLY A 32 1.64 5.77 -17.56
C GLY A 32 1.82 4.37 -16.99
N TYR A 33 1.78 4.19 -15.67
CA TYR A 33 1.79 2.84 -15.09
C TYR A 33 0.45 2.15 -15.29
N GLN A 34 0.48 0.84 -15.52
CA GLN A 34 -0.71 0.00 -15.38
C GLN A 34 -0.82 -0.42 -13.93
N VAL A 35 -1.89 -0.03 -13.25
CA VAL A 35 -2.10 -0.36 -11.85
C VAL A 35 -3.14 -1.47 -11.75
N ASP A 36 -2.70 -2.64 -11.36
CA ASP A 36 -3.57 -3.79 -11.12
C ASP A 36 -3.97 -3.79 -9.65
N VAL A 37 -5.22 -3.42 -9.39
CA VAL A 37 -5.80 -3.40 -8.05
C VAL A 37 -6.54 -4.70 -7.82
N VAL A 38 -6.13 -5.45 -6.83
CA VAL A 38 -6.64 -6.80 -6.55
C VAL A 38 -7.09 -6.94 -5.10
N CYS A 39 -8.06 -7.83 -4.90
CA CYS A 39 -8.56 -8.20 -3.59
C CYS A 39 -8.83 -9.72 -3.58
N PRO A 40 -8.43 -10.45 -2.52
CA PRO A 40 -8.76 -11.86 -2.40
C PRO A 40 -10.25 -12.14 -2.64
N ASP A 41 -10.55 -13.25 -3.32
CA ASP A 41 -11.89 -13.72 -3.66
C ASP A 41 -12.66 -12.81 -4.63
N LYS A 42 -11.98 -11.87 -5.28
CA LYS A 42 -12.60 -10.94 -6.22
C LYS A 42 -11.84 -10.89 -7.55
N LYS A 43 -12.55 -10.43 -8.58
CA LYS A 43 -12.06 -10.34 -9.95
C LYS A 43 -12.15 -8.91 -10.47
N ALA A 44 -11.49 -8.68 -11.61
CA ALA A 44 -11.62 -7.42 -12.34
C ALA A 44 -13.09 -7.05 -12.55
N GLY A 45 -13.44 -5.82 -12.27
CA GLY A 45 -14.81 -5.30 -12.35
C GLY A 45 -15.64 -5.48 -11.08
N ASP A 46 -15.23 -6.33 -10.15
CA ASP A 46 -15.86 -6.42 -8.85
C ASP A 46 -15.63 -5.14 -8.07
N ILE A 47 -16.60 -4.78 -7.23
CA ILE A 47 -16.56 -3.55 -6.45
C ILE A 47 -16.07 -3.83 -5.04
N ILE A 48 -15.13 -3.02 -4.58
CA ILE A 48 -14.84 -2.86 -3.16
C ILE A 48 -15.37 -1.51 -2.68
N ARG A 49 -15.77 -1.45 -1.41
CA ARG A 49 -16.28 -0.23 -0.78
C ARG A 49 -15.15 0.43 -0.02
N THR A 50 -14.86 1.71 -0.32
CA THR A 50 -13.86 2.45 0.45
C THR A 50 -14.47 3.06 1.70
N ALA A 51 -13.64 3.54 2.60
CA ALA A 51 -14.03 4.28 3.78
C ALA A 51 -13.22 5.57 3.88
N ILE A 52 -13.85 6.60 4.42
CA ILE A 52 -13.25 7.90 4.66
C ILE A 52 -12.90 7.99 6.13
N HIS A 53 -11.64 8.22 6.43
CA HIS A 53 -11.14 8.34 7.79
C HIS A 53 -10.65 9.77 8.02
N ASP A 54 -11.28 10.45 8.99
CA ASP A 54 -10.94 11.82 9.35
C ASP A 54 -10.48 11.90 10.81
N PHE A 55 -9.73 12.96 11.10
CA PHE A 55 -9.21 13.27 12.42
C PHE A 55 -9.97 14.49 12.95
N GLU A 56 -11.10 14.24 13.61
CA GLU A 56 -12.10 15.28 13.95
C GLU A 56 -12.02 15.73 15.43
N GLY A 57 -10.99 15.29 16.16
CA GLY A 57 -10.77 15.72 17.55
C GLY A 57 -11.06 14.65 18.61
N GLU A 58 -11.66 13.54 18.23
CA GLU A 58 -11.82 12.39 19.13
C GLU A 58 -10.46 11.73 19.37
N GLN A 59 -10.41 10.80 20.32
CA GLN A 59 -9.19 10.06 20.63
C GLN A 59 -8.73 9.11 19.52
N THR A 60 -9.57 8.90 18.52
CA THR A 60 -9.29 8.05 17.36
C THR A 60 -9.91 8.68 16.11
N TYR A 61 -9.64 8.10 14.95
CA TYR A 61 -10.23 8.54 13.70
C TYR A 61 -11.71 8.16 13.58
N SER A 62 -12.46 8.95 12.82
CA SER A 62 -13.82 8.59 12.39
C SER A 62 -13.77 7.71 11.15
N GLU A 63 -14.87 7.04 10.84
CA GLU A 63 -15.02 6.24 9.62
C GLU A 63 -16.39 6.49 9.01
N LYS A 64 -16.39 6.84 7.72
CA LYS A 64 -17.61 7.01 6.92
C LYS A 64 -17.47 6.22 5.63
N ARG A 65 -18.60 5.79 5.06
CA ARG A 65 -18.63 5.13 3.76
C ARG A 65 -18.08 6.08 2.68
N GLY A 66 -17.13 5.60 1.89
CA GLY A 66 -16.57 6.31 0.75
C GLY A 66 -17.15 5.84 -0.58
N HIS A 67 -16.33 5.88 -1.64
CA HIS A 67 -16.74 5.48 -2.97
C HIS A 67 -16.77 3.96 -3.15
N ASN A 68 -17.44 3.51 -4.19
CA ASN A 68 -17.22 2.20 -4.76
C ASN A 68 -15.99 2.27 -5.68
N PHE A 69 -15.09 1.32 -5.53
CA PHE A 69 -13.91 1.20 -6.38
C PHE A 69 -13.99 -0.11 -7.17
N ALA A 70 -13.95 -0.02 -8.50
CA ALA A 70 -13.91 -1.19 -9.34
C ALA A 70 -12.49 -1.74 -9.43
N LEU A 71 -12.29 -3.00 -9.04
CA LEU A 71 -11.01 -3.68 -9.16
C LEU A 71 -10.61 -3.80 -10.64
N THR A 72 -9.32 -3.77 -10.91
CA THR A 72 -8.80 -3.74 -12.28
C THR A 72 -8.17 -5.05 -12.70
N ALA A 73 -7.99 -5.99 -11.79
CA ALA A 73 -7.39 -7.30 -12.08
C ALA A 73 -7.94 -8.38 -11.16
N ASP A 74 -7.67 -9.63 -11.53
CA ASP A 74 -8.07 -10.81 -10.76
C ASP A 74 -6.98 -11.16 -9.75
N PHE A 75 -7.35 -11.30 -8.48
CA PHE A 75 -6.38 -11.69 -7.44
C PHE A 75 -5.74 -13.06 -7.74
N ASP A 76 -6.54 -14.02 -8.18
CA ASP A 76 -6.04 -15.37 -8.43
C ASP A 76 -5.09 -15.47 -9.62
N ALA A 77 -5.06 -14.45 -10.49
CA ALA A 77 -4.18 -14.41 -11.65
C ALA A 77 -2.84 -13.69 -11.38
N VAL A 78 -2.62 -13.21 -10.16
CA VAL A 78 -1.39 -12.46 -9.83
C VAL A 78 -0.15 -13.34 -9.97
N ASN A 79 0.77 -12.89 -10.82
CA ASN A 79 2.13 -13.38 -10.91
C ASN A 79 3.05 -12.21 -10.53
N THR A 80 3.72 -12.30 -9.39
CA THR A 80 4.53 -11.19 -8.86
C THR A 80 5.70 -10.80 -9.76
N ALA A 81 6.17 -11.72 -10.62
CA ALA A 81 7.22 -11.44 -11.59
C ALA A 81 6.83 -10.36 -12.61
N ASP A 82 5.54 -10.15 -12.84
CA ASP A 82 5.03 -9.20 -13.82
C ASP A 82 5.04 -7.75 -13.34
N TYR A 83 5.31 -7.51 -12.07
CA TYR A 83 5.13 -6.21 -11.44
C TYR A 83 6.46 -5.57 -11.04
N ALA A 84 6.56 -4.25 -11.24
CA ALA A 84 7.71 -3.44 -10.84
C ALA A 84 7.70 -3.09 -9.35
N GLY A 85 6.53 -3.08 -8.73
CA GLY A 85 6.37 -2.73 -7.33
C GLY A 85 5.00 -3.12 -6.77
N LEU A 86 4.91 -3.10 -5.45
CA LEU A 86 3.70 -3.43 -4.69
C LEU A 86 3.29 -2.24 -3.82
N PHE A 87 2.04 -1.80 -3.94
CA PHE A 87 1.46 -0.76 -3.09
C PHE A 87 0.36 -1.36 -2.21
N ILE A 88 0.52 -1.23 -0.91
CA ILE A 88 -0.42 -1.74 0.09
C ILE A 88 -1.18 -0.54 0.68
N THR A 89 -2.49 -0.50 0.45
CA THR A 89 -3.37 0.54 0.95
C THR A 89 -3.72 0.32 2.43
N GLY A 90 -4.28 1.36 3.05
CA GLY A 90 -4.61 1.32 4.46
C GLY A 90 -6.11 1.18 4.74
N GLY A 91 -6.64 2.04 5.62
CA GLY A 91 -7.95 1.82 6.19
C GLY A 91 -7.94 0.59 7.06
N ARG A 92 -9.05 -0.10 7.19
CA ARG A 92 -9.06 -1.36 7.96
C ARG A 92 -8.96 -2.63 7.10
N SER A 93 -8.79 -2.50 5.78
CA SER A 93 -8.63 -3.67 4.93
C SER A 93 -7.40 -4.52 5.27
N PRO A 94 -6.24 -3.95 5.66
CA PRO A 94 -5.09 -4.75 6.07
C PRO A 94 -5.38 -5.68 7.25
N GLU A 95 -6.29 -5.30 8.13
CA GLU A 95 -6.65 -6.08 9.30
C GLU A 95 -7.08 -7.51 8.96
N TYR A 96 -7.82 -7.67 7.86
CA TYR A 96 -8.27 -9.00 7.42
C TYR A 96 -7.51 -9.53 6.19
N LEU A 97 -6.96 -8.66 5.34
CA LEU A 97 -6.16 -9.12 4.18
C LEU A 97 -4.95 -9.94 4.63
N ARG A 98 -4.35 -9.59 5.76
CA ARG A 98 -3.23 -10.34 6.34
C ARG A 98 -3.55 -11.78 6.74
N LEU A 99 -4.84 -12.15 6.78
CA LEU A 99 -5.28 -13.52 7.09
C LEU A 99 -5.26 -14.42 5.86
N THR A 100 -5.11 -13.89 4.67
CA THR A 100 -5.08 -14.65 3.41
C THR A 100 -3.65 -15.10 3.14
N PRO A 101 -3.37 -16.41 3.10
CA PRO A 101 -1.99 -16.90 2.89
C PRO A 101 -1.34 -16.39 1.62
N ARG A 102 -2.08 -16.27 0.51
CA ARG A 102 -1.52 -15.76 -0.74
C ARG A 102 -1.09 -14.30 -0.65
N VAL A 103 -1.77 -13.47 0.15
CA VAL A 103 -1.35 -12.08 0.40
C VAL A 103 0.03 -12.06 1.06
N ILE A 104 0.24 -12.92 2.05
CA ILE A 104 1.53 -13.03 2.75
C ILE A 104 2.63 -13.48 1.78
N GLU A 105 2.36 -14.49 0.96
CA GLU A 105 3.30 -14.97 -0.06
C GLU A 105 3.66 -13.87 -1.06
N ILE A 106 2.69 -13.11 -1.55
CA ILE A 106 2.93 -12.00 -2.47
C ILE A 106 3.91 -10.99 -1.86
N VAL A 107 3.69 -10.58 -0.62
CA VAL A 107 4.59 -9.66 0.07
C VAL A 107 5.99 -10.25 0.17
N GLN A 108 6.11 -11.49 0.59
CA GLN A 108 7.39 -12.18 0.72
C GLN A 108 8.12 -12.29 -0.62
N GLU A 109 7.40 -12.55 -1.71
CA GLU A 109 7.98 -12.63 -3.06
C GLU A 109 8.55 -11.28 -3.52
N PHE A 110 7.86 -10.15 -3.24
CA PHE A 110 8.38 -8.83 -3.55
C PHE A 110 9.64 -8.50 -2.75
N PHE A 111 9.68 -8.83 -1.48
CA PHE A 111 10.87 -8.63 -0.64
C PHE A 111 12.03 -9.52 -1.10
N ALA A 112 11.76 -10.79 -1.40
CA ALA A 112 12.79 -11.72 -1.89
C ALA A 112 13.40 -11.27 -3.22
N ALA A 113 12.60 -10.67 -4.11
CA ALA A 113 13.07 -10.12 -5.37
C ALA A 113 13.66 -8.72 -5.25
N ASN A 114 13.68 -8.16 -4.03
CA ASN A 114 14.15 -6.80 -3.74
C ASN A 114 13.45 -5.74 -4.59
N LYS A 115 12.15 -5.91 -4.82
CA LYS A 115 11.33 -4.94 -5.54
C LYS A 115 10.76 -3.90 -4.59
N PRO A 116 10.49 -2.67 -5.07
CA PRO A 116 9.85 -1.63 -4.25
C PRO A 116 8.52 -2.05 -3.67
N VAL A 117 8.34 -1.77 -2.39
CA VAL A 117 7.08 -1.98 -1.65
C VAL A 117 6.73 -0.72 -0.90
N ALA A 118 5.49 -0.26 -1.07
CA ALA A 118 4.91 0.84 -0.32
C ALA A 118 3.78 0.33 0.56
N ALA A 119 3.68 0.83 1.79
CA ALA A 119 2.57 0.52 2.68
C ALA A 119 2.21 1.76 3.50
N ILE A 120 0.94 2.13 3.52
CA ILE A 120 0.46 3.34 4.17
C ILE A 120 -0.54 3.03 5.28
N CYS A 121 -0.51 3.82 6.34
CA CYS A 121 -1.48 3.81 7.43
C CYS A 121 -1.45 2.46 8.17
N HIS A 122 -2.49 1.65 8.03
CA HIS A 122 -2.55 0.30 8.59
C HIS A 122 -1.93 -0.76 7.65
N GLY A 123 -1.53 -0.36 6.45
CA GLY A 123 -0.88 -1.28 5.49
C GLY A 123 0.29 -2.08 6.06
N PRO A 124 1.16 -1.49 6.91
CA PRO A 124 2.24 -2.23 7.56
C PRO A 124 1.81 -3.43 8.40
N GLN A 125 0.55 -3.55 8.80
CA GLN A 125 0.04 -4.77 9.45
C GLN A 125 0.23 -6.01 8.57
N ILE A 126 0.12 -5.87 7.25
CA ILE A 126 0.39 -6.96 6.32
C ILE A 126 1.88 -7.29 6.30
N LEU A 127 2.74 -6.27 6.36
CA LEU A 127 4.20 -6.47 6.42
C LEU A 127 4.60 -7.22 7.71
N THR A 128 3.97 -6.89 8.84
CA THR A 128 4.24 -7.57 10.11
C THR A 128 3.84 -9.04 10.04
N ALA A 129 2.67 -9.33 9.46
CA ALA A 129 2.20 -10.70 9.27
C ALA A 129 3.09 -11.50 8.32
N ALA A 130 3.68 -10.84 7.31
CA ALA A 130 4.60 -11.47 6.36
C ALA A 130 6.02 -11.66 6.92
N ASN A 131 6.29 -11.15 8.12
CA ASN A 131 7.58 -11.27 8.80
C ASN A 131 8.77 -10.70 7.97
N VAL A 132 8.57 -9.54 7.36
CA VAL A 132 9.57 -8.89 6.48
C VAL A 132 10.17 -7.61 7.07
N LEU A 133 9.78 -7.22 8.31
CA LEU A 133 10.20 -5.94 8.89
C LEU A 133 11.42 -6.04 9.81
N LYS A 134 11.94 -7.22 10.09
CA LYS A 134 13.09 -7.39 10.99
C LYS A 134 14.28 -6.55 10.51
N GLY A 135 14.76 -5.65 11.35
CA GLY A 135 15.89 -4.77 11.04
C GLY A 135 15.55 -3.62 10.07
N LYS A 136 14.29 -3.43 9.72
CA LYS A 136 13.85 -2.36 8.83
C LYS A 136 13.32 -1.17 9.62
N LYS A 137 13.58 0.05 9.10
CA LYS A 137 12.91 1.26 9.56
C LYS A 137 11.59 1.41 8.82
N ALA A 138 10.53 1.70 9.56
CA ALA A 138 9.20 1.89 8.99
C ALA A 138 8.37 2.82 9.86
N THR A 139 7.41 3.48 9.22
CA THR A 139 6.36 4.22 9.91
C THR A 139 4.99 3.64 9.55
N ALA A 140 3.96 4.09 10.25
CA ALA A 140 2.58 3.69 10.04
C ALA A 140 1.66 4.66 10.77
N TYR A 141 0.35 4.45 10.67
CA TYR A 141 -0.57 5.06 11.62
C TYR A 141 -0.06 4.76 13.05
N PRO A 142 -0.01 5.76 13.95
CA PRO A 142 0.69 5.60 15.24
C PRO A 142 0.29 4.37 16.04
N ALA A 143 -0.99 3.98 16.01
CA ALA A 143 -1.47 2.80 16.72
C ALA A 143 -0.89 1.48 16.19
N VAL A 144 -0.33 1.48 14.98
CA VAL A 144 0.35 0.32 14.38
C VAL A 144 1.84 0.29 14.73
N GLY A 145 2.36 1.37 15.30
CA GLY A 145 3.77 1.46 15.72
C GLY A 145 4.22 0.29 16.62
N PRO A 146 3.45 -0.08 17.65
CA PRO A 146 3.80 -1.23 18.49
C PRO A 146 3.90 -2.54 17.70
N ASP A 147 3.08 -2.73 16.66
CA ASP A 147 3.14 -3.93 15.83
C ASP A 147 4.47 -4.00 15.06
N ILE A 148 4.95 -2.87 14.54
CA ILE A 148 6.24 -2.79 13.86
C ILE A 148 7.37 -3.19 14.81
N THR A 149 7.36 -2.65 16.03
CA THR A 149 8.36 -2.96 17.05
C THR A 149 8.33 -4.44 17.43
N LEU A 150 7.15 -5.00 17.66
CA LEU A 150 6.99 -6.42 17.99
C LEU A 150 7.47 -7.34 16.85
N ALA A 151 7.35 -6.88 15.60
CA ALA A 151 7.82 -7.62 14.43
C ALA A 151 9.34 -7.49 14.18
N GLY A 152 10.06 -6.81 15.07
CA GLY A 152 11.50 -6.63 14.96
C GLY A 152 11.94 -5.44 14.12
N GLY A 153 11.02 -4.59 13.69
CA GLY A 153 11.29 -3.36 12.97
C GLY A 153 11.57 -2.19 13.92
N GLU A 154 12.08 -1.10 13.36
CA GLU A 154 12.22 0.17 14.06
C GLU A 154 11.09 1.10 13.64
N TYR A 155 10.17 1.37 14.53
CA TYR A 155 9.10 2.35 14.28
C TYR A 155 9.66 3.77 14.33
N VAL A 156 9.51 4.52 13.24
CA VAL A 156 9.96 5.90 13.12
C VAL A 156 8.74 6.81 13.10
N ALA A 157 8.54 7.56 14.16
CA ALA A 157 7.44 8.53 14.23
C ALA A 157 7.77 9.74 13.35
N VAL A 158 6.87 10.07 12.42
CA VAL A 158 7.00 11.23 11.55
C VAL A 158 5.65 11.94 11.45
N ASP A 159 5.65 13.15 10.91
CA ASP A 159 4.41 13.86 10.62
C ASP A 159 3.55 13.05 9.63
N ALA A 160 2.23 13.19 9.73
CA ALA A 160 1.29 12.46 8.88
C ALA A 160 1.53 12.69 7.38
N SER A 161 2.13 13.82 7.00
CA SER A 161 2.45 14.18 5.61
C SER A 161 3.78 13.63 5.11
N GLU A 162 4.52 12.91 5.94
CA GLU A 162 5.88 12.44 5.62
C GLU A 162 5.90 10.94 5.34
N ALA A 163 6.94 10.51 4.62
CA ALA A 163 7.22 9.10 4.36
C ALA A 163 8.60 8.73 4.89
N VAL A 164 8.77 7.44 5.21
CA VAL A 164 10.04 6.86 5.64
C VAL A 164 10.48 5.86 4.58
N VAL A 165 11.71 6.00 4.10
CA VAL A 165 12.31 5.09 3.11
C VAL A 165 13.44 4.32 3.77
N ASP A 166 13.42 3.00 3.61
CA ASP A 166 14.52 2.11 4.00
C ASP A 166 14.74 1.08 2.90
N GLY A 167 15.81 1.26 2.13
CA GLY A 167 16.06 0.43 0.93
C GLY A 167 14.90 0.57 -0.06
N ASN A 168 14.29 -0.55 -0.43
CA ASN A 168 13.14 -0.58 -1.33
C ASN A 168 11.78 -0.54 -0.62
N LEU A 169 11.76 -0.27 0.68
CA LEU A 169 10.52 -0.12 1.45
C LEU A 169 10.24 1.36 1.70
N VAL A 170 9.02 1.80 1.39
CA VAL A 170 8.53 3.12 1.78
C VAL A 170 7.22 3.00 2.53
N THR A 171 7.10 3.72 3.63
CA THR A 171 5.92 3.71 4.49
C THR A 171 5.51 5.14 4.84
N ALA A 172 4.24 5.35 5.14
CA ALA A 172 3.71 6.64 5.57
C ALA A 172 2.57 6.44 6.58
N PRO A 173 2.30 7.44 7.45
CA PRO A 173 1.35 7.25 8.53
C PRO A 173 -0.12 7.27 8.13
N ALA A 174 -0.52 8.11 7.16
CA ALA A 174 -1.92 8.32 6.83
C ALA A 174 -2.06 9.06 5.50
N TRP A 175 -3.29 9.26 5.03
CA TRP A 175 -3.58 9.88 3.74
C TRP A 175 -2.95 11.27 3.50
N PRO A 176 -2.66 12.12 4.51
CA PRO A 176 -1.89 13.34 4.23
C PRO A 176 -0.49 13.05 3.65
N GLY A 177 0.01 11.84 3.80
CA GLY A 177 1.28 11.38 3.24
C GLY A 177 1.16 10.73 1.87
N ASP A 178 0.00 10.74 1.22
CA ASP A 178 -0.19 10.11 -0.10
C ASP A 178 0.80 10.61 -1.14
N SER A 179 1.02 11.92 -1.20
CA SER A 179 1.96 12.52 -2.15
C SER A 179 3.40 12.07 -1.87
N ALA A 180 3.80 12.09 -0.60
CA ALA A 180 5.16 11.71 -0.21
C ALA A 180 5.44 10.22 -0.48
N ILE A 181 4.55 9.33 -0.07
CA ILE A 181 4.75 7.89 -0.27
C ILE A 181 4.73 7.52 -1.76
N THR A 182 3.82 8.10 -2.51
CA THR A 182 3.70 7.82 -3.95
C THR A 182 4.93 8.32 -4.69
N ARG A 183 5.40 9.53 -4.40
CA ARG A 183 6.62 10.09 -4.98
C ARG A 183 7.83 9.19 -4.72
N GLU A 184 8.05 8.80 -3.46
CA GLU A 184 9.19 7.96 -3.09
C GLU A 184 9.08 6.55 -3.70
N PHE A 185 7.86 6.00 -3.77
CA PHE A 185 7.63 4.70 -4.38
C PHE A 185 7.98 4.68 -5.87
N ILE A 186 7.51 5.67 -6.64
CA ILE A 186 7.82 5.73 -8.07
C ILE A 186 9.30 6.01 -8.34
N LYS A 187 9.97 6.77 -7.45
CA LYS A 187 11.44 6.92 -7.50
C LYS A 187 12.15 5.58 -7.33
N LEU A 188 11.72 4.79 -6.37
CA LEU A 188 12.28 3.46 -6.14
C LEU A 188 12.09 2.53 -7.35
N MET A 189 11.01 2.71 -8.09
CA MET A 189 10.79 1.98 -9.36
C MET A 189 11.59 2.54 -10.53
N GLY A 190 12.40 3.57 -10.32
CA GLY A 190 13.29 4.14 -11.34
C GLY A 190 12.70 5.29 -12.13
N ALA A 191 11.53 5.82 -11.76
CA ALA A 191 10.94 6.97 -12.42
C ALA A 191 11.79 8.23 -12.20
N LYS A 192 11.90 9.04 -13.25
CA LYS A 192 12.57 10.33 -13.21
C LYS A 192 11.65 11.35 -13.86
N TRP A 193 11.58 12.56 -13.29
CA TRP A 193 10.83 13.65 -13.88
C TRP A 193 11.54 14.99 -13.62
N GLU A 194 11.30 15.93 -14.53
CA GLU A 194 11.73 17.32 -14.42
C GLU A 194 10.52 18.22 -14.61
N LEU A 195 10.47 19.30 -13.88
CA LEU A 195 9.44 20.32 -14.03
C LEU A 195 9.96 21.50 -14.84
#